data_3be5cbe7305f248c26146fa9de65b83e
#
_entry.id   3be5cbe7305f248c26146fa9de65b83e
#
_cell.length_a   1.000
_cell.length_b   1.000
_cell.length_c   1.000
_cell.angle_alpha   90.00
_cell.angle_beta   90.00
_cell.angle_gamma   90.00
#
_symmetry.space_group_name_H-M   'P 1'
#
loop_
_entity.id
_entity.type
_entity.pdbx_description
1 polymer ?
#
loop_
_entity_poly.entity_id
_entity_poly.type
_entity_poly.pdbx_seq_one_letter_code
_entity_poly.pdbx_strand_id
1 'polypeptide(L)'
;ERLVGSEMCIRDRVWMILLNSCMQIIGSSQVSKGGLEHAFVDVRIIYQTALMAHATGFILVHNHPTGVLHPSKPDEELTKKIVGAGKILDIRLLDHLIISEDTYFSFADEGIIL
;
A
#
# COMPACT_ATOMS: atom_id res chain seq x y z
N GLU A 1 16.29 -3.63 9.05
CA GLU A 1 16.76 -2.27 8.98
C GLU A 1 15.83 -1.36 9.74
N ARG A 2 16.41 -0.51 10.48
CA ARG A 2 15.62 0.35 11.30
C ARG A 2 15.67 1.75 10.76
N LEU A 3 14.54 2.26 10.45
CA LEU A 3 14.46 3.62 10.02
C LEU A 3 14.62 4.54 11.18
N VAL A 4 15.33 5.57 10.92
CA VAL A 4 15.38 6.65 11.85
C VAL A 4 14.01 7.26 11.92
N GLY A 5 13.53 7.52 13.12
CA GLY A 5 12.21 8.04 13.30
C GLY A 5 11.94 9.30 12.52
N SER A 6 12.94 10.18 12.40
CA SER A 6 12.73 11.41 11.65
C SER A 6 12.42 11.14 10.19
N GLU A 7 13.03 10.12 9.59
CA GLU A 7 12.72 9.79 8.22
C GLU A 7 11.32 9.29 8.07
N MET A 8 10.88 8.44 8.99
CA MET A 8 9.52 7.96 8.98
C MET A 8 8.52 9.08 9.14
N CYS A 9 8.88 10.10 9.91
CA CYS A 9 7.97 11.19 10.20
C CYS A 9 7.90 12.23 9.09
N ILE A 10 8.88 12.27 8.20
CA ILE A 10 8.98 13.34 7.21
C ILE A 10 8.37 12.95 5.88
N ARG A 11 8.43 11.69 5.51
CA ARG A 11 8.07 11.27 4.16
C ARG A 11 7.01 10.21 4.18
N ASP A 12 6.05 10.39 3.28
CA ASP A 12 5.12 9.31 2.96
C ASP A 12 5.86 8.22 2.22
N ARG A 13 5.59 6.98 2.60
CA ARG A 13 6.14 5.83 1.91
C ARG A 13 5.05 4.78 1.76
N VAL A 14 5.11 4.07 0.66
CA VAL A 14 4.14 3.01 0.40
C VAL A 14 4.90 1.75 0.05
N TRP A 15 4.56 0.67 0.74
CA TRP A 15 5.11 -0.65 0.48
C TRP A 15 4.02 -1.60 0.03
N MET A 16 4.42 -2.58 -0.75
CA MET A 16 3.58 -3.74 -1.05
C MET A 16 4.07 -4.92 -0.27
N ILE A 17 3.16 -5.66 0.33
CA ILE A 17 3.43 -6.98 0.86
C ILE A 17 2.81 -7.97 -0.10
N LEU A 18 3.63 -8.84 -0.69
CA LEU A 18 3.22 -9.72 -1.77
C LEU A 18 2.86 -11.08 -1.22
N LEU A 19 1.74 -11.63 -1.70
CA LEU A 19 1.23 -12.90 -1.21
C LEU A 19 0.95 -13.85 -2.37
N ASN A 20 1.09 -15.14 -2.09
CA ASN A 20 0.73 -16.17 -3.06
C ASN A 20 -0.71 -16.63 -2.80
N SER A 21 -1.16 -17.63 -3.57
CA SER A 21 -2.53 -18.11 -3.46
C SER A 21 -2.82 -18.83 -2.14
N CYS A 22 -1.78 -19.23 -1.43
CA CYS A 22 -1.93 -19.83 -0.09
C CYS A 22 -1.88 -18.77 1.01
N MET A 23 -1.92 -17.50 0.65
CA MET A 23 -1.86 -16.38 1.58
C MET A 23 -0.56 -16.32 2.36
N GLN A 24 0.50 -16.82 1.77
CA GLN A 24 1.82 -16.71 2.36
C GLN A 24 2.54 -15.49 1.82
N ILE A 25 3.25 -14.80 2.68
CA ILE A 25 4.04 -13.64 2.27
C ILE A 25 5.25 -14.14 1.50
N ILE A 26 5.39 -13.68 0.26
CA ILE A 26 6.50 -14.08 -0.60
C ILE A 26 7.50 -12.96 -0.83
N GLY A 27 7.21 -11.75 -0.35
CA GLY A 27 8.15 -10.66 -0.46
C GLY A 27 7.50 -9.34 -0.15
N SER A 28 8.29 -8.29 -0.20
CA SER A 28 7.81 -6.93 -0.04
C SER A 28 8.65 -6.01 -0.91
N SER A 29 8.07 -4.86 -1.23
CA SER A 29 8.74 -3.91 -2.10
C SER A 29 8.21 -2.51 -1.82
N GLN A 30 9.09 -1.54 -1.77
CA GLN A 30 8.66 -0.15 -1.69
C GLN A 30 8.29 0.30 -3.10
N VAL A 31 7.09 0.85 -3.24
CA VAL A 31 6.56 1.21 -4.55
C VAL A 31 6.27 2.68 -4.72
N SER A 32 6.60 3.48 -3.71
CA SER A 32 6.38 4.92 -3.81
C SER A 32 7.65 5.64 -4.16
N LYS A 33 7.48 6.74 -4.88
CA LYS A 33 8.53 7.74 -5.01
C LYS A 33 8.01 8.97 -4.31
N GLY A 34 8.71 9.36 -3.28
CA GLY A 34 8.17 10.35 -2.42
C GLY A 34 8.61 11.75 -2.73
N GLY A 35 7.69 12.67 -2.62
CA GLY A 35 8.01 14.02 -2.28
C GLY A 35 7.97 14.14 -0.78
N LEU A 36 8.09 15.34 -0.29
CA LEU A 36 8.11 15.55 1.16
C LEU A 36 6.74 15.34 1.78
N GLU A 37 5.69 15.64 1.05
CA GLU A 37 4.35 15.63 1.59
C GLU A 37 3.47 14.53 1.06
N HIS A 38 3.78 14.06 -0.14
CA HIS A 38 2.95 13.05 -0.79
C HIS A 38 3.83 11.97 -1.37
N ALA A 39 3.42 10.74 -1.19
CA ALA A 39 3.99 9.64 -1.92
C ALA A 39 3.30 9.57 -3.27
N PHE A 40 4.07 9.37 -4.30
CA PHE A 40 3.53 9.13 -5.64
C PHE A 40 3.62 7.65 -5.92
N VAL A 41 2.50 7.06 -6.30
CA VAL A 41 2.43 5.64 -6.58
C VAL A 41 1.90 5.46 -7.99
N ASP A 42 2.65 4.73 -8.79
CA ASP A 42 2.26 4.41 -10.14
C ASP A 42 1.66 3.00 -10.13
N VAL A 43 0.40 2.92 -10.51
CA VAL A 43 -0.32 1.63 -10.52
C VAL A 43 0.36 0.63 -11.43
N ARG A 44 1.00 1.08 -12.50
CA ARG A 44 1.74 0.18 -13.39
C ARG A 44 2.90 -0.49 -12.68
N ILE A 45 3.58 0.24 -11.80
CA ILE A 45 4.70 -0.31 -11.03
C ILE A 45 4.20 -1.33 -10.03
N ILE A 46 3.07 -1.05 -9.40
CA ILE A 46 2.44 -2.00 -8.47
C ILE A 46 2.22 -3.34 -9.17
N TYR A 47 1.59 -3.32 -10.33
CA TYR A 47 1.26 -4.56 -11.00
C TYR A 47 2.45 -5.21 -11.69
N GLN A 48 3.41 -4.42 -12.14
CA GLN A 48 4.66 -4.97 -12.62
C GLN A 48 5.35 -5.76 -11.50
N THR A 49 5.41 -5.18 -10.32
CA THR A 49 6.04 -5.83 -9.16
C THR A 49 5.31 -7.12 -8.81
N ALA A 50 3.99 -7.07 -8.77
CA ALA A 50 3.19 -8.24 -8.43
C ALA A 50 3.36 -9.35 -9.47
N LEU A 51 3.32 -8.99 -10.74
CA LEU A 51 3.45 -9.97 -11.82
C LEU A 51 4.82 -10.63 -11.82
N MET A 52 5.87 -9.85 -11.63
CA MET A 52 7.23 -10.41 -11.62
C MET A 52 7.46 -11.32 -10.44
N ALA A 53 6.78 -11.07 -9.33
CA ALA A 53 6.89 -11.90 -8.14
C ALA A 53 5.93 -13.09 -8.18
N HIS A 54 5.11 -13.21 -9.20
CA HIS A 54 4.06 -14.24 -9.30
C HIS A 54 3.09 -14.16 -8.12
N ALA A 55 2.83 -12.96 -7.63
CA ALA A 55 1.90 -12.76 -6.54
C ALA A 55 0.47 -12.84 -7.06
N THR A 56 -0.43 -13.38 -6.26
CA THR A 56 -1.85 -13.40 -6.57
C THR A 56 -2.63 -12.40 -5.75
N GLY A 57 -1.97 -11.79 -4.78
CA GLY A 57 -2.58 -10.74 -3.99
C GLY A 57 -1.51 -9.94 -3.28
N PHE A 58 -1.91 -8.81 -2.73
CA PHE A 58 -0.96 -7.97 -2.01
C PHE A 58 -1.70 -7.07 -1.04
N ILE A 59 -0.93 -6.52 -0.12
CA ILE A 59 -1.38 -5.52 0.84
C ILE A 59 -0.53 -4.28 0.62
N LEU A 60 -1.18 -3.12 0.59
CA LEU A 60 -0.47 -1.85 0.59
C LEU A 60 -0.33 -1.36 2.01
N VAL A 61 0.85 -0.88 2.34
CA VAL A 61 1.12 -0.28 3.64
C VAL A 61 1.65 1.11 3.41
N HIS A 62 0.94 2.10 3.92
CA HIS A 62 1.23 3.50 3.68
C HIS A 62 1.43 4.18 5.03
N ASN A 63 2.60 4.73 5.28
CA ASN A 63 2.80 5.48 6.51
C ASN A 63 2.45 6.93 6.28
N HIS A 64 1.69 7.52 7.21
CA HIS A 64 1.37 8.94 7.18
C HIS A 64 2.26 9.66 8.18
N PRO A 65 3.16 10.50 7.72
CA PRO A 65 4.11 11.14 8.65
C PRO A 65 3.42 12.10 9.60
N THR A 66 2.25 12.59 9.25
CA THR A 66 1.52 13.52 10.12
C THR A 66 0.76 12.81 11.24
N GLY A 67 0.70 11.48 11.21
CA GLY A 67 -0.06 10.73 12.19
C GLY A 67 -1.55 10.71 11.94
N VAL A 68 -2.03 11.33 10.89
CA VAL A 68 -3.44 11.29 10.53
C VAL A 68 -3.74 9.95 9.90
N LEU A 69 -4.70 9.23 10.46
CA LEU A 69 -5.00 7.88 10.01
C LEU A 69 -6.11 7.81 8.99
N HIS A 70 -6.93 8.85 8.88
CA HIS A 70 -7.97 8.83 7.88
C HIS A 70 -7.38 8.85 6.48
N PRO A 71 -7.92 8.05 5.57
CA PRO A 71 -7.42 8.09 4.20
C PRO A 71 -7.72 9.45 3.59
N SER A 72 -6.75 9.95 2.86
CA SER A 72 -6.96 11.17 2.09
C SER A 72 -7.78 10.83 0.86
N LYS A 73 -8.28 11.87 0.19
CA LYS A 73 -8.99 11.65 -1.06
C LYS A 73 -8.10 10.99 -2.11
N PRO A 74 -6.84 11.41 -2.28
CA PRO A 74 -5.94 10.69 -3.18
C PRO A 74 -5.73 9.23 -2.79
N ASP A 75 -5.70 8.91 -1.49
CA ASP A 75 -5.59 7.52 -1.06
C ASP A 75 -6.78 6.70 -1.53
N GLU A 76 -7.98 7.25 -1.39
CA GLU A 76 -9.19 6.54 -1.79
C GLU A 76 -9.24 6.35 -3.30
N GLU A 77 -8.86 7.37 -4.05
CA GLU A 77 -8.86 7.29 -5.50
C GLU A 77 -7.84 6.29 -6.00
N LEU A 78 -6.66 6.29 -5.40
CA LEU A 78 -5.63 5.32 -5.74
C LEU A 78 -6.12 3.90 -5.47
N THR A 79 -6.75 3.69 -4.33
CA THR A 79 -7.26 2.38 -3.96
C THR A 79 -8.30 1.90 -4.97
N LYS A 80 -9.21 2.77 -5.37
CA LYS A 80 -10.22 2.40 -6.37
C LYS A 80 -9.58 2.00 -7.70
N LYS A 81 -8.57 2.74 -8.11
CA LYS A 81 -7.89 2.46 -9.36
C LYS A 81 -7.18 1.11 -9.30
N ILE A 82 -6.54 0.83 -8.17
CA ILE A 82 -5.84 -0.42 -7.96
C ILE A 82 -6.83 -1.59 -7.97
N VAL A 83 -7.94 -1.46 -7.26
CA VAL A 83 -8.95 -2.51 -7.22
C VAL A 83 -9.49 -2.78 -8.63
N GLY A 84 -9.74 -1.73 -9.40
CA GLY A 84 -10.21 -1.91 -10.78
C GLY A 84 -9.23 -2.68 -11.64
N ALA A 85 -7.97 -2.32 -11.57
CA ALA A 85 -6.94 -3.03 -12.34
C ALA A 85 -6.78 -4.46 -11.86
N GLY A 86 -6.89 -4.69 -10.56
CA GLY A 86 -6.75 -6.03 -10.00
C GLY A 86 -7.84 -6.98 -10.46
N LYS A 87 -9.03 -6.48 -10.69
CA LYS A 87 -10.12 -7.31 -11.20
C LYS A 87 -9.82 -7.83 -12.60
N ILE A 88 -9.13 -7.04 -13.40
CA ILE A 88 -8.77 -7.44 -14.74
C ILE A 88 -7.62 -8.43 -14.73
N LEU A 89 -6.67 -8.25 -13.83
CA LEU A 89 -5.45 -9.05 -13.82
C LEU A 89 -5.52 -10.25 -12.87
N ASP A 90 -6.61 -10.38 -12.10
CA ASP A 90 -6.73 -11.42 -11.07
C ASP A 90 -5.64 -11.33 -10.03
N ILE A 91 -5.26 -10.12 -9.68
CA ILE A 91 -4.33 -9.87 -8.59
C ILE A 91 -5.04 -8.95 -7.61
N ARG A 92 -5.33 -9.49 -6.44
CA ARG A 92 -6.25 -8.84 -5.52
C ARG A 92 -5.54 -7.96 -4.52
N LEU A 93 -6.04 -6.74 -4.34
CA LEU A 93 -5.65 -5.91 -3.21
C LEU A 93 -6.43 -6.40 -1.99
N LEU A 94 -5.73 -6.98 -1.04
CA LEU A 94 -6.38 -7.56 0.14
C LEU A 94 -6.67 -6.54 1.20
N ASP A 95 -5.81 -5.54 1.33
CA ASP A 95 -6.03 -4.46 2.27
C ASP A 95 -5.12 -3.29 1.90
N HIS A 96 -5.50 -2.13 2.39
CA HIS A 96 -4.68 -0.93 2.33
C HIS A 96 -4.60 -0.41 3.76
N LEU A 97 -3.41 -0.45 4.32
CA LEU A 97 -3.17 -0.05 5.70
C LEU A 97 -2.50 1.31 5.72
N ILE A 98 -3.06 2.21 6.51
CA ILE A 98 -2.40 3.48 6.80
C ILE A 98 -1.89 3.37 8.21
N ILE A 99 -0.58 3.50 8.39
CA ILE A 99 0.01 3.28 9.70
C ILE A 99 0.59 4.57 10.25
N SER A 100 0.58 4.67 11.55
CA SER A 100 1.27 5.70 12.30
C SER A 100 2.13 5.01 13.35
N GLU A 101 2.68 5.81 14.27
CA GLU A 101 3.59 5.28 15.28
C GLU A 101 2.95 4.22 16.15
N ASP A 102 1.69 4.43 16.54
CA ASP A 102 1.05 3.61 17.57
C ASP A 102 -0.12 2.81 17.06
N THR A 103 -0.63 3.10 15.88
CA THR A 103 -1.89 2.52 15.46
C THR A 103 -1.97 2.50 13.94
N TYR A 104 -3.07 1.98 13.44
CA TYR A 104 -3.25 1.86 12.00
C TYR A 104 -4.72 1.97 11.65
N PHE A 105 -4.96 2.24 10.38
CA PHE A 105 -6.29 2.25 9.77
C PHE A 105 -6.29 1.21 8.66
N SER A 106 -7.28 0.32 8.65
CA SER A 106 -7.40 -0.72 7.64
C SER A 106 -8.64 -0.44 6.80
N PHE A 107 -8.46 -0.33 5.49
CA PHE A 107 -9.59 -0.13 4.59
C PHE A 107 -10.57 -1.29 4.69
N ALA A 108 -10.04 -2.52 4.80
CA ALA A 108 -10.91 -3.69 4.88
C ALA A 108 -11.69 -3.71 6.18
N ASP A 109 -11.03 -3.40 7.31
CA ASP A 109 -11.68 -3.40 8.61
C ASP A 109 -12.78 -2.34 8.68
N GLU A 110 -12.60 -1.22 8.01
CA GLU A 110 -13.56 -0.13 8.04
C GLU A 110 -14.66 -0.30 7.00
N GLY A 111 -14.68 -1.41 6.30
CA GLY A 111 -15.74 -1.71 5.36
C GLY A 111 -15.61 -0.99 4.02
N ILE A 112 -14.47 -0.40 3.75
CA ILE A 112 -14.23 0.21 2.44
C ILE A 112 -13.95 -0.92 1.45
N ILE A 113 -14.71 -0.95 0.38
CA ILE A 113 -14.67 -2.08 -0.56
C ILE A 113 -13.37 -2.10 -1.32
N LEU A 114 -12.75 -3.25 -1.34
CA LEU A 114 -11.52 -3.48 -2.08
C LEU A 114 -11.73 -4.45 -3.23
#